data_fc229b75f69d08a47c4227f0eb78f782
#
_entry.id   fc229b75f69d08a47c4227f0eb78f782
#
_cell.length_a   1.000
_cell.length_b   1.000
_cell.length_c   1.000
_cell.angle_alpha   90.00
_cell.angle_beta   90.00
_cell.angle_gamma   90.00
#
_symmetry.space_group_name_H-M   'P 1'
#
loop_
_entity.id
_entity.type
_entity.pdbx_description
1 polymer ?
#
loop_
_entity_poly.entity_id
_entity_poly.type
_entity_poly.pdbx_seq_one_letter_code
_entity_poly.pdbx_strand_id
1 'polypeptide(L)'
;KDTEAVMSHYAAMGVKGFKIDFFDRDDQKEMASAFQLAEMGARHHLLLDFHGLKPMGVQCAYPNVVNFEGVKGLEKAKWEPRVGDGPMHDFPRYDVSIPYLRMMPGPLDYTPGAMNNATRDNFFGNNNHPMSQGTRVHQMAMYIIYDAPLQMLADSPTNYKHNQECTDFISQIPTTFDETVALAGEMGEYVAIAKRKGNRWYVAAMTNWTPRTI
;
A
#
# COMPACT_ATOMS: atom_id res chain seq x y z
N LYS A 1 -23.54 14.62 -9.38
CA LYS A 1 -22.87 14.28 -10.66
C LYS A 1 -23.20 12.84 -11.01
N ASP A 2 -23.39 12.58 -12.28
CA ASP A 2 -23.65 11.21 -12.77
C ASP A 2 -22.32 10.45 -12.80
N THR A 3 -22.11 9.60 -11.80
CA THR A 3 -20.86 8.83 -11.64
C THR A 3 -20.67 7.82 -12.76
N GLU A 4 -21.77 7.22 -13.25
CA GLU A 4 -21.70 6.26 -14.34
C GLU A 4 -21.29 6.92 -15.65
N ALA A 5 -21.82 8.10 -15.95
CA ALA A 5 -21.40 8.88 -17.13
C ALA A 5 -19.92 9.24 -17.07
N VAL A 6 -19.39 9.57 -15.88
CA VAL A 6 -17.96 9.82 -15.67
C VAL A 6 -17.13 8.56 -15.95
N MET A 7 -17.50 7.42 -15.38
CA MET A 7 -16.79 6.16 -15.61
C MET A 7 -16.79 5.75 -17.08
N SER A 8 -17.94 5.84 -17.74
CA SER A 8 -18.10 5.57 -19.17
C SER A 8 -17.22 6.47 -20.03
N HIS A 9 -17.22 7.77 -19.74
CA HIS A 9 -16.42 8.74 -20.47
C HIS A 9 -14.92 8.43 -20.41
N TYR A 10 -14.38 8.21 -19.21
CA TYR A 10 -12.96 7.93 -19.05
C TYR A 10 -12.56 6.54 -19.56
N ALA A 11 -13.44 5.54 -19.43
CA ALA A 11 -13.21 4.23 -20.03
C ALA A 11 -13.08 4.32 -21.56
N ALA A 12 -13.94 5.12 -22.22
CA ALA A 12 -13.86 5.39 -23.66
C ALA A 12 -12.55 6.10 -24.07
N MET A 13 -11.95 6.88 -23.17
CA MET A 13 -10.62 7.49 -23.36
C MET A 13 -9.47 6.51 -23.16
N GLY A 14 -9.73 5.26 -22.72
CA GLY A 14 -8.72 4.23 -22.47
C GLY A 14 -8.26 4.11 -21.02
N VAL A 15 -8.84 4.85 -20.07
CA VAL A 15 -8.58 4.68 -18.62
C VAL A 15 -9.01 3.28 -18.19
N LYS A 16 -8.19 2.61 -17.36
CA LYS A 16 -8.40 1.22 -16.95
C LYS A 16 -8.87 1.07 -15.50
N GLY A 17 -8.94 2.14 -14.73
CA GLY A 17 -9.40 2.08 -13.36
C GLY A 17 -9.40 3.43 -12.66
N PHE A 18 -9.93 3.42 -11.45
CA PHE A 18 -10.01 4.58 -10.57
C PHE A 18 -9.58 4.21 -9.16
N LYS A 19 -8.87 5.13 -8.53
CA LYS A 19 -8.76 5.23 -7.08
C LYS A 19 -9.91 6.13 -6.61
N ILE A 20 -10.80 5.59 -5.79
CA ILE A 20 -12.00 6.28 -5.29
C ILE A 20 -11.80 6.50 -3.80
N ASP A 21 -11.78 7.75 -3.39
CA ASP A 21 -11.43 8.18 -2.05
C ASP A 21 -12.59 8.89 -1.33
N PHE A 22 -12.33 9.27 -0.06
CA PHE A 22 -13.24 9.99 0.84
C PHE A 22 -14.47 9.19 1.27
N PHE A 23 -14.27 7.91 1.52
CA PHE A 23 -15.23 7.11 2.27
C PHE A 23 -14.97 7.32 3.76
N ASP A 24 -15.76 8.21 4.36
CA ASP A 24 -15.59 8.62 5.76
C ASP A 24 -16.46 7.83 6.74
N ARG A 25 -17.21 6.86 6.23
CA ARG A 25 -18.19 6.06 6.99
C ARG A 25 -18.10 4.59 6.61
N ASP A 26 -18.59 3.73 7.50
CA ASP A 26 -18.72 2.29 7.28
C ASP A 26 -20.14 1.76 7.61
N ASP A 27 -21.14 2.65 7.49
CA ASP A 27 -22.54 2.30 7.66
C ASP A 27 -23.15 1.66 6.39
N GLN A 28 -24.37 1.18 6.51
CA GLN A 28 -25.09 0.49 5.42
C GLN A 28 -25.18 1.33 4.13
N LYS A 29 -25.29 2.65 4.26
CA LYS A 29 -25.41 3.55 3.10
C LYS A 29 -24.10 3.60 2.33
N GLU A 30 -22.98 3.74 3.04
CA GLU A 30 -21.65 3.78 2.43
C GLU A 30 -21.28 2.42 1.83
N MET A 31 -21.63 1.34 2.52
CA MET A 31 -21.48 -0.01 2.00
C MET A 31 -22.26 -0.22 0.69
N ALA A 32 -23.53 0.22 0.64
CA ALA A 32 -24.34 0.13 -0.58
C ALA A 32 -23.72 0.96 -1.72
N SER A 33 -23.17 2.14 -1.41
CA SER A 33 -22.46 2.98 -2.40
C SER A 33 -21.23 2.27 -2.97
N ALA A 34 -20.42 1.61 -2.12
CA ALA A 34 -19.27 0.85 -2.56
C ALA A 34 -19.65 -0.31 -3.51
N PHE A 35 -20.71 -1.05 -3.21
CA PHE A 35 -21.22 -2.10 -4.11
C PHE A 35 -21.72 -1.54 -5.44
N GLN A 36 -22.45 -0.41 -5.43
CA GLN A 36 -22.91 0.25 -6.66
C GLN A 36 -21.74 0.73 -7.52
N LEU A 37 -20.71 1.34 -6.91
CA LEU A 37 -19.50 1.77 -7.61
C LEU A 37 -18.73 0.60 -8.21
N ALA A 38 -18.64 -0.52 -7.47
CA ALA A 38 -18.00 -1.75 -7.93
C ALA A 38 -18.72 -2.31 -9.17
N GLU A 39 -20.06 -2.37 -9.14
CA GLU A 39 -20.88 -2.80 -10.26
C GLU A 39 -20.71 -1.88 -11.48
N MET A 40 -20.78 -0.55 -11.29
CA MET A 40 -20.55 0.43 -12.35
C MET A 40 -19.16 0.24 -12.98
N GLY A 41 -18.12 0.12 -12.16
CA GLY A 41 -16.77 -0.14 -12.63
C GLY A 41 -16.67 -1.43 -13.44
N ALA A 42 -17.32 -2.51 -12.98
CA ALA A 42 -17.35 -3.80 -13.70
C ALA A 42 -18.00 -3.68 -15.08
N ARG A 43 -19.14 -2.97 -15.19
CA ARG A 43 -19.81 -2.72 -16.48
C ARG A 43 -18.93 -2.00 -17.51
N HIS A 44 -18.01 -1.16 -17.03
CA HIS A 44 -17.09 -0.39 -17.88
C HIS A 44 -15.67 -0.99 -17.94
N HIS A 45 -15.47 -2.21 -17.45
CA HIS A 45 -14.17 -2.91 -17.39
C HIS A 45 -13.09 -2.08 -16.70
N LEU A 46 -13.44 -1.44 -15.58
CA LEU A 46 -12.54 -0.61 -14.77
C LEU A 46 -12.13 -1.34 -13.49
N LEU A 47 -10.86 -1.31 -13.17
CA LEU A 47 -10.33 -1.71 -11.86
C LEU A 47 -10.57 -0.60 -10.85
N LEU A 48 -10.87 -0.96 -9.61
CA LEU A 48 -11.11 0.00 -8.54
C LEU A 48 -10.20 -0.25 -7.34
N ASP A 49 -9.68 0.85 -6.79
CA ASP A 49 -9.02 0.93 -5.50
C ASP A 49 -9.86 1.84 -4.59
N PHE A 50 -10.37 1.30 -3.51
CA PHE A 50 -11.19 2.06 -2.55
C PHE A 50 -10.33 2.61 -1.42
N HIS A 51 -10.22 3.93 -1.37
CA HIS A 51 -9.49 4.65 -0.34
C HIS A 51 -10.44 5.06 0.81
N GLY A 52 -9.96 4.95 2.05
CA GLY A 52 -10.80 5.14 3.25
C GLY A 52 -11.57 3.89 3.69
N LEU A 53 -11.74 2.89 2.83
CA LEU A 53 -12.44 1.63 3.13
C LEU A 53 -11.46 0.49 3.44
N LYS A 54 -11.95 -0.47 4.22
CA LYS A 54 -11.34 -1.78 4.47
C LYS A 54 -11.94 -2.83 3.53
N PRO A 55 -11.27 -3.96 3.25
CA PRO A 55 -11.90 -5.10 2.61
C PRO A 55 -13.15 -5.53 3.38
N MET A 56 -14.30 -5.56 2.69
CA MET A 56 -15.62 -5.76 3.29
C MET A 56 -16.43 -6.84 2.58
N GLY A 57 -15.78 -7.61 1.70
CA GLY A 57 -16.46 -8.65 0.93
C GLY A 57 -16.97 -8.18 -0.44
N VAL A 58 -16.95 -6.90 -0.77
CA VAL A 58 -17.37 -6.40 -2.10
C VAL A 58 -16.51 -7.01 -3.21
N GLN A 59 -15.23 -7.25 -2.96
CA GLN A 59 -14.30 -7.89 -3.90
C GLN A 59 -14.67 -9.36 -4.21
N CYS A 60 -15.45 -10.03 -3.34
CA CYS A 60 -15.91 -11.37 -3.61
C CYS A 60 -17.03 -11.39 -4.67
N ALA A 61 -17.87 -10.34 -4.70
CA ALA A 61 -18.92 -10.17 -5.70
C ALA A 61 -18.40 -9.46 -6.96
N TYR A 62 -17.48 -8.50 -6.77
CA TYR A 62 -16.93 -7.65 -7.82
C TYR A 62 -15.40 -7.68 -7.79
N PRO A 63 -14.76 -8.68 -8.47
CA PRO A 63 -13.31 -8.86 -8.43
C PRO A 63 -12.52 -7.76 -9.17
N ASN A 64 -13.18 -6.83 -9.82
CA ASN A 64 -12.58 -5.60 -10.33
C ASN A 64 -12.21 -4.60 -9.21
N VAL A 65 -12.69 -4.78 -7.98
CA VAL A 65 -12.20 -4.08 -6.79
C VAL A 65 -10.96 -4.83 -6.31
N VAL A 66 -9.80 -4.27 -6.61
CA VAL A 66 -8.50 -4.95 -6.44
C VAL A 66 -7.72 -4.49 -5.22
N ASN A 67 -8.07 -3.32 -4.67
CA ASN A 67 -7.31 -2.74 -3.56
C ASN A 67 -8.19 -1.93 -2.60
N PHE A 68 -7.69 -1.76 -1.37
CA PHE A 68 -8.36 -0.97 -0.33
C PHE A 68 -7.29 -0.27 0.52
N GLU A 69 -7.52 0.96 0.93
CA GLU A 69 -6.63 1.59 1.91
C GLU A 69 -6.81 0.92 3.29
N GLY A 70 -7.79 1.29 4.03
CA GLY A 70 -8.10 0.77 5.37
C GLY A 70 -6.89 0.52 6.28
N VAL A 71 -5.82 1.30 6.09
CA VAL A 71 -4.51 1.20 6.74
C VAL A 71 -3.98 2.61 7.00
N LYS A 72 -3.14 2.81 8.02
CA LYS A 72 -2.37 4.05 8.13
C LYS A 72 -1.23 4.00 7.10
N GLY A 73 -1.52 4.43 5.87
CA GLY A 73 -0.57 4.44 4.76
C GLY A 73 0.60 5.41 4.97
N LEU A 74 1.63 5.25 4.16
CA LEU A 74 2.86 6.06 4.27
C LEU A 74 2.60 7.56 4.15
N GLU A 75 1.58 7.99 3.43
CA GLU A 75 1.24 9.41 3.30
C GLU A 75 1.04 10.11 4.66
N LYS A 76 0.60 9.38 5.69
CA LYS A 76 0.40 9.92 7.04
C LYS A 76 1.72 10.38 7.70
N ALA A 77 2.85 9.87 7.24
CA ALA A 77 4.17 10.32 7.68
C ALA A 77 4.42 11.82 7.41
N LYS A 78 3.77 12.39 6.40
CA LYS A 78 3.88 13.82 6.07
C LYS A 78 3.36 14.74 7.18
N TRP A 79 2.41 14.26 7.96
CA TRP A 79 1.73 15.01 9.01
C TRP A 79 2.03 14.46 10.40
N GLU A 80 3.00 13.56 10.51
CA GLU A 80 3.32 12.91 11.77
C GLU A 80 3.85 13.92 12.79
N PRO A 81 3.14 14.14 13.92
CA PRO A 81 3.61 15.03 14.97
C PRO A 81 4.79 14.42 15.72
N ARG A 82 5.62 15.29 16.28
CA ARG A 82 6.61 14.89 17.28
C ARG A 82 6.01 14.99 18.68
N VAL A 83 6.36 14.01 19.51
CA VAL A 83 6.00 13.98 20.94
C VAL A 83 7.28 13.68 21.72
N GLY A 84 7.72 14.64 22.55
CA GLY A 84 9.04 14.57 23.17
C GLY A 84 10.17 14.58 22.10
N ASP A 85 11.09 13.63 22.20
CA ASP A 85 12.29 13.57 21.35
C ASP A 85 12.10 12.79 20.05
N GLY A 86 10.89 12.26 19.78
CA GLY A 86 10.65 11.42 18.62
C GLY A 86 9.29 11.62 17.94
N PRO A 87 9.02 10.87 16.87
CA PRO A 87 7.72 10.83 16.23
C PRO A 87 6.68 10.18 17.15
N MET A 88 5.43 10.61 17.04
CA MET A 88 4.32 10.05 17.82
C MET A 88 4.08 8.57 17.50
N HIS A 89 4.25 8.18 16.24
CA HIS A 89 4.07 6.80 15.81
C HIS A 89 5.39 6.18 15.36
N ASP A 90 5.58 4.93 15.71
CA ASP A 90 6.68 4.08 15.28
C ASP A 90 6.27 3.33 14.01
N PHE A 91 6.56 3.93 12.84
CA PHE A 91 6.20 3.33 11.56
C PHE A 91 6.90 1.99 11.31
N PRO A 92 8.21 1.79 11.53
CA PRO A 92 8.82 0.49 11.31
C PRO A 92 8.20 -0.64 12.12
N ARG A 93 7.80 -0.37 13.36
CA ARG A 93 7.06 -1.36 14.18
C ARG A 93 5.65 -1.60 13.65
N TYR A 94 4.99 -0.54 13.23
CA TYR A 94 3.66 -0.63 12.61
C TYR A 94 3.72 -1.41 11.30
N ASP A 95 4.68 -1.10 10.44
CA ASP A 95 4.85 -1.70 9.12
C ASP A 95 5.04 -3.22 9.20
N VAL A 96 5.86 -3.70 10.14
CA VAL A 96 6.05 -5.14 10.35
C VAL A 96 4.82 -5.82 11.00
N SER A 97 3.88 -5.05 11.54
CA SER A 97 2.63 -5.58 12.12
C SER A 97 1.52 -5.77 11.07
N ILE A 98 1.57 -5.00 9.98
CA ILE A 98 0.54 -5.01 8.93
C ILE A 98 0.28 -6.42 8.36
N PRO A 99 1.31 -7.24 8.04
CA PRO A 99 1.09 -8.58 7.50
C PRO A 99 0.31 -9.51 8.43
N TYR A 100 0.40 -9.33 9.73
CA TYR A 100 -0.27 -10.16 10.73
C TYR A 100 -1.72 -9.74 11.02
N LEU A 101 -2.06 -8.51 10.74
CA LEU A 101 -3.35 -7.91 11.09
C LEU A 101 -4.12 -7.45 9.85
N ARG A 102 -3.61 -6.40 9.20
CA ARG A 102 -4.36 -5.72 8.14
C ARG A 102 -4.44 -6.52 6.84
N MET A 103 -3.43 -7.34 6.53
CA MET A 103 -3.48 -8.20 5.33
C MET A 103 -4.42 -9.39 5.46
N MET A 104 -4.85 -9.75 6.67
CA MET A 104 -5.77 -10.87 6.90
C MET A 104 -7.09 -10.75 6.09
N PRO A 105 -7.76 -9.57 6.02
CA PRO A 105 -8.98 -9.41 5.24
C PRO A 105 -8.75 -9.21 3.73
N GLY A 106 -7.51 -9.01 3.26
CA GLY A 106 -7.22 -8.83 1.84
C GLY A 106 -6.21 -7.71 1.54
N PRO A 107 -6.06 -7.36 0.26
CA PRO A 107 -5.05 -6.44 -0.21
C PRO A 107 -5.16 -5.04 0.40
N LEU A 108 -4.05 -4.29 0.35
CA LEU A 108 -3.97 -2.96 0.94
C LEU A 108 -3.21 -1.97 0.06
N ASP A 109 -3.70 -0.72 0.00
CA ASP A 109 -2.98 0.40 -0.58
C ASP A 109 -2.24 1.16 0.53
N TYR A 110 -1.00 0.77 0.79
CA TYR A 110 -0.10 1.46 1.74
C TYR A 110 0.64 2.63 1.09
N THR A 111 0.86 2.57 -0.20
CA THR A 111 1.69 3.50 -0.99
C THR A 111 3.14 3.56 -0.49
N PRO A 112 3.92 2.48 -0.60
CA PRO A 112 5.32 2.45 -0.17
C PRO A 112 6.26 3.13 -1.18
N GLY A 113 7.57 3.12 -0.88
CA GLY A 113 8.61 3.46 -1.83
C GLY A 113 9.22 4.84 -1.67
N ALA A 114 9.11 5.45 -0.47
CA ALA A 114 9.83 6.70 -0.23
C ALA A 114 11.35 6.52 -0.35
N MET A 115 11.97 7.37 -1.17
CA MET A 115 13.43 7.41 -1.39
C MET A 115 14.13 8.32 -0.40
N ASN A 116 13.39 9.22 0.25
CA ASN A 116 13.86 10.05 1.35
C ASN A 116 13.48 9.39 2.68
N ASN A 117 14.47 9.04 3.50
CA ASN A 117 14.29 8.24 4.70
C ASN A 117 15.06 8.84 5.88
N ALA A 118 14.58 8.68 7.09
CA ALA A 118 15.21 9.23 8.28
C ALA A 118 15.27 8.21 9.42
N THR A 119 16.31 8.32 10.23
CA THR A 119 16.38 7.65 11.53
C THR A 119 15.29 8.19 12.45
N ARG A 120 15.01 7.47 13.53
CA ARG A 120 13.99 7.87 14.51
C ARG A 120 14.20 9.29 15.04
N ASP A 121 15.44 9.64 15.33
CA ASP A 121 15.78 10.93 15.93
C ASP A 121 15.73 12.09 14.93
N ASN A 122 15.99 11.81 13.65
CA ASN A 122 16.02 12.80 12.58
C ASN A 122 14.69 12.91 11.82
N PHE A 123 13.75 12.03 12.09
CA PHE A 123 12.44 12.06 11.44
C PHE A 123 11.58 13.22 11.95
N PHE A 124 10.95 13.91 11.03
CA PHE A 124 9.88 14.88 11.34
C PHE A 124 8.87 14.91 10.19
N GLY A 125 7.59 15.07 10.54
CA GLY A 125 6.54 15.23 9.54
C GLY A 125 6.72 16.52 8.76
N ASN A 126 6.75 16.41 7.43
CA ASN A 126 6.91 17.55 6.53
C ASN A 126 6.18 17.29 5.21
N ASN A 127 5.16 18.08 4.94
CA ASN A 127 4.36 17.94 3.73
C ASN A 127 5.10 18.34 2.46
N ASN A 128 6.04 19.28 2.54
CA ASN A 128 6.78 19.79 1.37
C ASN A 128 8.00 18.93 1.03
N HIS A 129 8.58 18.26 2.03
CA HIS A 129 9.70 17.33 1.87
C HIS A 129 9.42 16.05 2.64
N PRO A 130 8.46 15.25 2.17
CA PRO A 130 8.05 14.05 2.90
C PRO A 130 9.18 13.04 2.99
N MET A 131 9.22 12.31 4.10
CA MET A 131 10.19 11.25 4.34
C MET A 131 9.52 10.10 5.08
N SER A 132 10.08 8.90 4.94
CA SER A 132 9.70 7.76 5.77
C SER A 132 10.63 7.61 6.97
N GLN A 133 10.14 6.94 8.01
CA GLN A 133 11.00 6.40 9.06
C GLN A 133 11.69 5.12 8.57
N GLY A 134 12.91 4.87 9.01
CA GLY A 134 13.65 3.67 8.67
C GLY A 134 14.55 3.83 7.47
N THR A 135 14.57 2.83 6.59
CA THR A 135 15.48 2.77 5.45
C THR A 135 14.74 2.64 4.13
N ARG A 136 15.43 2.98 3.04
CA ARG A 136 14.94 2.77 1.67
C ARG A 136 14.67 1.29 1.39
N VAL A 137 15.52 0.40 1.86
CA VAL A 137 15.35 -1.05 1.70
C VAL A 137 14.10 -1.55 2.41
N HIS A 138 13.76 -0.98 3.57
CA HIS A 138 12.50 -1.27 4.26
C HIS A 138 11.30 -0.91 3.37
N GLN A 139 11.31 0.25 2.73
CA GLN A 139 10.28 0.66 1.78
C GLN A 139 10.21 -0.25 0.54
N MET A 140 11.35 -0.69 0.03
CA MET A 140 11.42 -1.61 -1.11
C MET A 140 10.88 -3.01 -0.76
N ALA A 141 11.16 -3.50 0.45
CA ALA A 141 10.67 -4.80 0.92
C ALA A 141 9.14 -4.88 0.96
N MET A 142 8.45 -3.76 1.20
CA MET A 142 6.99 -3.70 1.23
C MET A 142 6.35 -4.11 -0.09
N TYR A 143 7.00 -3.86 -1.23
CA TYR A 143 6.48 -4.27 -2.55
C TYR A 143 6.43 -5.79 -2.73
N ILE A 144 7.20 -6.53 -1.95
CA ILE A 144 7.15 -7.99 -1.92
C ILE A 144 6.23 -8.46 -0.80
N ILE A 145 6.35 -7.87 0.40
CA ILE A 145 5.67 -8.35 1.61
C ILE A 145 4.17 -8.06 1.54
N TYR A 146 3.77 -6.84 1.16
CA TYR A 146 2.36 -6.46 1.12
C TYR A 146 1.65 -7.03 -0.10
N ASP A 147 0.40 -7.44 0.08
CA ASP A 147 -0.48 -7.81 -1.01
C ASP A 147 -1.19 -6.57 -1.52
N ALA A 148 -0.80 -6.13 -2.71
CA ALA A 148 -1.39 -4.99 -3.38
C ALA A 148 -1.34 -5.21 -4.91
N PRO A 149 -2.41 -5.74 -5.52
CA PRO A 149 -2.46 -5.96 -6.98
C PRO A 149 -2.30 -4.68 -7.80
N LEU A 150 -2.63 -3.53 -7.22
CA LEU A 150 -2.35 -2.21 -7.77
C LEU A 150 -1.35 -1.50 -6.84
N GLN A 151 -0.06 -1.59 -7.15
CA GLN A 151 1.01 -0.96 -6.36
C GLN A 151 1.17 0.51 -6.74
N MET A 152 1.17 1.36 -5.72
CA MET A 152 1.46 2.79 -5.85
C MET A 152 2.92 3.10 -5.56
N LEU A 153 3.40 4.24 -6.04
CA LEU A 153 4.73 4.77 -5.81
C LEU A 153 4.61 6.08 -5.00
N ALA A 154 5.22 6.11 -3.82
CA ALA A 154 5.06 7.21 -2.87
C ALA A 154 5.80 8.48 -3.26
N ASP A 155 6.90 8.35 -4.01
CA ASP A 155 7.85 9.45 -4.20
C ASP A 155 7.69 10.15 -5.57
N SER A 156 8.43 11.23 -5.75
CA SER A 156 8.42 11.98 -7.01
C SER A 156 9.25 11.29 -8.10
N PRO A 157 8.92 11.52 -9.40
CA PRO A 157 9.75 11.00 -10.49
C PRO A 157 11.22 11.45 -10.41
N THR A 158 11.46 12.65 -9.86
CA THR A 158 12.82 13.16 -9.66
C THR A 158 13.60 12.33 -8.65
N ASN A 159 12.99 12.01 -7.51
CA ASN A 159 13.63 11.19 -6.49
C ASN A 159 13.87 9.76 -6.97
N TYR A 160 12.95 9.18 -7.74
CA TYR A 160 13.16 7.87 -8.37
C TYR A 160 14.30 7.88 -9.37
N LYS A 161 14.44 8.92 -10.19
CA LYS A 161 15.59 9.08 -11.12
C LYS A 161 16.93 9.21 -10.38
N HIS A 162 16.95 9.92 -9.26
CA HIS A 162 18.18 10.03 -8.43
C HIS A 162 18.53 8.72 -7.72
N ASN A 163 17.59 7.78 -7.64
CA ASN A 163 17.74 6.48 -7.00
C ASN A 163 17.41 5.36 -7.98
N GLN A 164 17.97 5.43 -9.19
CA GLN A 164 17.64 4.57 -10.31
C GLN A 164 17.76 3.08 -9.99
N GLU A 165 18.81 2.67 -9.27
CA GLU A 165 19.01 1.27 -8.85
C GLU A 165 17.80 0.73 -8.06
N CYS A 166 17.29 1.51 -7.09
CA CYS A 166 16.13 1.14 -6.30
C CYS A 166 14.86 1.08 -7.17
N THR A 167 14.73 2.05 -8.08
CA THR A 167 13.59 2.14 -9.00
C THR A 167 13.56 0.96 -9.97
N ASP A 168 14.71 0.58 -10.53
CA ASP A 168 14.86 -0.57 -11.41
C ASP A 168 14.51 -1.87 -10.68
N PHE A 169 14.92 -2.00 -9.42
CA PHE A 169 14.55 -3.15 -8.60
C PHE A 169 13.03 -3.21 -8.37
N ILE A 170 12.41 -2.12 -7.94
CA ILE A 170 10.95 -2.04 -7.71
C ILE A 170 10.19 -2.40 -8.99
N SER A 171 10.64 -1.91 -10.14
CA SER A 171 9.96 -2.12 -11.43
C SER A 171 9.93 -3.59 -11.87
N GLN A 172 10.79 -4.43 -11.30
CA GLN A 172 10.86 -5.88 -11.59
C GLN A 172 10.00 -6.72 -10.66
N ILE A 173 9.44 -6.13 -9.61
CA ILE A 173 8.60 -6.85 -8.65
C ILE A 173 7.18 -6.98 -9.21
N PRO A 174 6.63 -8.20 -9.34
CA PRO A 174 5.25 -8.40 -9.75
C PRO A 174 4.27 -7.83 -8.74
N THR A 175 3.11 -7.37 -9.19
CA THR A 175 2.03 -6.91 -8.31
C THR A 175 1.14 -8.04 -7.83
N THR A 176 1.22 -9.22 -8.46
CA THR A 176 0.49 -10.44 -8.07
C THR A 176 1.43 -11.63 -8.07
N PHE A 177 1.24 -12.52 -7.11
CA PHE A 177 2.07 -13.71 -6.92
C PHE A 177 1.24 -14.98 -6.98
N ASP A 178 1.89 -16.09 -7.34
CA ASP A 178 1.26 -17.40 -7.48
C ASP A 178 1.33 -18.20 -6.17
N GLU A 179 2.30 -17.86 -5.30
CA GLU A 179 2.54 -18.56 -4.04
C GLU A 179 3.18 -17.61 -3.02
N THR A 180 2.81 -17.77 -1.76
CA THR A 180 3.41 -17.04 -0.62
C THR A 180 3.80 -18.03 0.45
N VAL A 181 5.05 -17.96 0.92
CA VAL A 181 5.61 -18.79 1.99
C VAL A 181 6.09 -17.89 3.12
N ALA A 182 5.54 -18.08 4.31
CA ALA A 182 6.05 -17.47 5.53
C ALA A 182 7.37 -18.17 5.93
N LEU A 183 8.44 -17.41 6.02
CA LEU A 183 9.76 -17.94 6.40
C LEU A 183 9.99 -17.80 7.90
N ALA A 184 9.80 -16.61 8.45
CA ALA A 184 9.96 -16.30 9.85
C ALA A 184 9.17 -15.03 10.21
N GLY A 185 8.82 -14.85 11.48
CA GLY A 185 8.19 -13.60 11.89
C GLY A 185 7.70 -13.60 13.34
N GLU A 186 7.62 -12.38 13.85
CA GLU A 186 7.04 -12.06 15.15
C GLU A 186 6.35 -10.69 15.04
N MET A 187 5.07 -10.63 15.37
CA MET A 187 4.26 -9.43 15.23
C MET A 187 4.85 -8.25 16.00
N GLY A 188 5.01 -7.11 15.30
CA GLY A 188 5.60 -5.90 15.86
C GLY A 188 7.13 -5.91 15.93
N GLU A 189 7.75 -7.04 15.59
CA GLU A 189 9.18 -7.21 15.65
C GLU A 189 9.81 -7.36 14.27
N TYR A 190 9.38 -8.36 13.50
CA TYR A 190 9.89 -8.61 12.16
C TYR A 190 8.96 -9.52 11.36
N VAL A 191 9.17 -9.53 10.04
CA VAL A 191 8.52 -10.44 9.10
C VAL A 191 9.49 -10.80 7.98
N ALA A 192 9.51 -12.06 7.59
CA ALA A 192 10.25 -12.55 6.43
C ALA A 192 9.36 -13.49 5.63
N ILE A 193 9.21 -13.22 4.34
CA ILE A 193 8.40 -14.02 3.42
C ILE A 193 9.10 -14.23 2.09
N ALA A 194 8.74 -15.31 1.41
CA ALA A 194 9.09 -15.58 0.03
C ALA A 194 7.82 -15.65 -0.80
N LYS A 195 7.79 -14.98 -1.94
CA LYS A 195 6.69 -15.03 -2.90
C LYS A 195 7.19 -15.47 -4.26
N ARG A 196 6.41 -16.27 -4.96
CA ARG A 196 6.76 -16.80 -6.28
C ARG A 196 5.86 -16.23 -7.37
N LYS A 197 6.48 -15.92 -8.49
CA LYS A 197 5.78 -15.63 -9.76
C LYS A 197 6.42 -16.43 -10.90
N GLY A 198 5.67 -17.35 -11.48
CA GLY A 198 6.24 -18.30 -12.45
C GLY A 198 7.39 -19.10 -11.83
N ASN A 199 8.58 -19.00 -12.39
CA ASN A 199 9.80 -19.66 -11.92
C ASN A 199 10.70 -18.77 -11.04
N ARG A 200 10.28 -17.54 -10.72
CA ARG A 200 11.07 -16.60 -9.92
C ARG A 200 10.55 -16.49 -8.51
N TRP A 201 11.47 -16.49 -7.56
CA TRP A 201 11.20 -16.22 -6.17
C TRP A 201 11.67 -14.81 -5.78
N TYR A 202 10.88 -14.16 -4.97
CA TYR A 202 11.13 -12.84 -4.39
C TYR A 202 11.11 -13.00 -2.87
N VAL A 203 12.24 -12.75 -2.23
CA VAL A 203 12.39 -12.90 -0.79
C VAL A 203 12.56 -11.51 -0.18
N ALA A 204 11.81 -11.23 0.86
CA ALA A 204 11.92 -9.98 1.58
C ALA A 204 11.76 -10.17 3.09
N ALA A 205 12.48 -9.35 3.84
CA ALA A 205 12.37 -9.25 5.28
C ALA A 205 12.35 -7.79 5.72
N MET A 206 11.55 -7.51 6.72
CA MET A 206 11.52 -6.22 7.43
C MET A 206 11.66 -6.45 8.92
N THR A 207 12.34 -5.54 9.62
CA THR A 207 12.42 -5.49 11.06
C THR A 207 11.96 -4.12 11.56
N ASN A 208 11.55 -4.03 12.81
CA ASN A 208 11.42 -2.75 13.49
C ASN A 208 12.81 -2.10 13.66
N TRP A 209 12.98 -1.16 14.58
CA TRP A 209 14.28 -0.50 14.82
C TRP A 209 15.38 -1.43 15.38
N THR A 210 15.03 -2.63 15.83
CA THR A 210 16.00 -3.57 16.39
C THR A 210 16.69 -4.37 15.27
N PRO A 211 18.02 -4.29 15.12
CA PRO A 211 18.76 -5.12 14.16
C PRO A 211 18.63 -6.61 14.51
N ARG A 212 18.47 -7.45 13.49
CA ARG A 212 18.34 -8.90 13.64
C ARG A 212 19.05 -9.66 12.53
N THR A 213 19.48 -10.87 12.86
CA THR A 213 19.78 -11.92 11.88
C THR A 213 18.54 -12.82 11.79
N ILE A 214 18.03 -13.02 10.59
CA ILE A 214 16.82 -13.80 10.30
C ILE A 214 17.22 -15.00 9.46
#